data_9f72dfbaf44f71c045d4d5204c892235
#
_entry.id   9f72dfbaf44f71c045d4d5204c892235
#
_cell.length_a   1.000
_cell.length_b   1.000
_cell.length_c   1.000
_cell.angle_alpha   90.00
_cell.angle_beta   90.00
_cell.angle_gamma   90.00
#
_symmetry.space_group_name_H-M   'P 1'
#
loop_
_entity.id
_entity.type
_entity.pdbx_description
1 polymer ?
#
loop_
_entity_poly.entity_id
_entity_poly.type
_entity_poly.pdbx_seq_one_letter_code
_entity_poly.pdbx_strand_id
1 'polypeptide(L)'
;VREAMDLGIALIHQELNLASNLDLASNIFLGREPGNKGFINEQELHAEASRHLKRVGLNFPSDTIAGSLPIGKQQLVEIAKALSCDARVLIMDEPTSSLSQKETETLFEVVKGLRDEGISVIYISHRLGEVKELSDRVTVFRDGENAGELAKDEINHDNMVRLMVGRELSEFYDRDIHQPGDCVLKAMNVVSPTYPEIPVSIEVRAGEIVGIAGLVGAGRTELLQTFFGVTPSLGGELEVQGSSFSPRSPADAVQ
;
A
#
# COMPACT_ATOMS: atom_id res chain seq x y z
N VAL A 1 -9.04 -6.61 24.73
CA VAL A 1 -7.86 -5.89 24.22
C VAL A 1 -6.77 -5.83 25.30
N ARG A 2 -7.04 -5.25 26.48
CA ARG A 2 -6.04 -5.12 27.58
C ARG A 2 -5.38 -6.46 27.94
N GLU A 3 -6.17 -7.50 28.18
CA GLU A 3 -5.66 -8.84 28.51
C GLU A 3 -4.70 -9.39 27.43
N ALA A 4 -4.97 -9.13 26.15
CA ALA A 4 -4.08 -9.54 25.06
C ALA A 4 -2.77 -8.76 25.08
N MET A 5 -2.83 -7.44 25.35
CA MET A 5 -1.63 -6.61 25.49
C MET A 5 -0.78 -7.04 26.70
N ASP A 6 -1.41 -7.39 27.83
CA ASP A 6 -0.72 -7.89 29.03
C ASP A 6 0.00 -9.23 28.78
N LEU A 7 -0.49 -10.00 27.79
CA LEU A 7 0.15 -11.22 27.31
C LEU A 7 1.23 -10.97 26.23
N GLY A 8 1.47 -9.73 25.86
CA GLY A 8 2.44 -9.35 24.83
C GLY A 8 1.93 -9.56 23.40
N ILE A 9 0.63 -9.46 23.18
CA ILE A 9 0.02 -9.52 21.83
C ILE A 9 -0.40 -8.10 21.45
N ALA A 10 0.12 -7.58 20.34
CA ALA A 10 -0.26 -6.28 19.79
C ALA A 10 -0.84 -6.43 18.40
N LEU A 11 -1.82 -5.58 18.07
CA LEU A 11 -2.49 -5.54 16.77
C LEU A 11 -2.28 -4.17 16.12
N ILE A 12 -1.84 -4.19 14.87
CA ILE A 12 -1.78 -3.04 13.98
C ILE A 12 -2.91 -3.20 12.97
N HIS A 13 -3.84 -2.27 13.01
CA HIS A 13 -4.99 -2.25 12.12
C HIS A 13 -4.64 -1.76 10.71
N GLN A 14 -5.47 -2.07 9.75
CA GLN A 14 -5.38 -1.59 8.37
C GLN A 14 -5.46 -0.05 8.31
N GLU A 15 -6.33 0.55 9.11
CA GLU A 15 -6.42 2.01 9.24
C GLU A 15 -5.51 2.49 10.38
N LEU A 16 -4.82 3.61 10.13
CA LEU A 16 -3.95 4.23 11.14
C LEU A 16 -4.75 4.73 12.34
N ASN A 17 -4.35 4.29 13.53
CA ASN A 17 -4.95 4.67 14.81
C ASN A 17 -4.10 5.70 15.57
N LEU A 18 -3.48 6.63 14.83
CA LEU A 18 -2.74 7.74 15.40
C LEU A 18 -3.63 8.98 15.55
N ALA A 19 -3.49 9.67 16.67
CA ALA A 19 -4.03 11.01 16.84
C ALA A 19 -3.15 12.00 16.05
N SER A 20 -3.61 12.44 14.90
CA SER A 20 -2.83 13.27 13.95
C SER A 20 -2.38 14.60 14.53
N ASN A 21 -3.07 15.14 15.54
CA ASN A 21 -2.79 16.39 16.23
C ASN A 21 -1.84 16.24 17.43
N LEU A 22 -1.48 15.03 17.83
CA LEU A 22 -0.51 14.76 18.88
C LEU A 22 0.87 14.46 18.31
N ASP A 23 1.89 14.65 19.14
CA ASP A 23 3.26 14.27 18.80
C ASP A 23 3.48 12.75 18.82
N LEU A 24 4.66 12.30 18.37
CA LEU A 24 4.99 10.89 18.30
C LEU A 24 5.06 10.22 19.67
N ALA A 25 5.61 10.91 20.67
CA ALA A 25 5.74 10.37 22.02
C ALA A 25 4.36 10.15 22.67
N SER A 26 3.47 11.13 22.57
CA SER A 26 2.10 11.04 23.06
C SER A 26 1.31 9.94 22.34
N ASN A 27 1.51 9.75 21.03
CA ASN A 27 0.87 8.66 20.28
C ASN A 27 1.35 7.28 20.71
N ILE A 28 2.67 7.11 20.89
CA ILE A 28 3.28 5.81 21.30
C ILE A 28 2.78 5.38 22.68
N PHE A 29 2.69 6.31 23.62
CA PHE A 29 2.33 6.01 25.00
C PHE A 29 0.90 6.40 25.38
N LEU A 30 0.02 6.69 24.43
CA LEU A 30 -1.35 7.14 24.67
C LEU A 30 -2.08 6.22 25.66
N GLY A 31 -2.51 6.78 26.79
CA GLY A 31 -3.16 6.07 27.89
C GLY A 31 -2.22 5.21 28.76
N ARG A 32 -0.89 5.32 28.56
CA ARG A 32 0.16 4.62 29.31
C ARG A 32 1.37 5.53 29.57
N GLU A 33 1.13 6.83 29.58
CA GLU A 33 2.16 7.84 29.76
C GLU A 33 2.95 7.59 31.06
N PRO A 34 4.30 7.61 31.03
CA PRO A 34 5.10 7.49 32.22
C PRO A 34 4.87 8.70 33.14
N GLY A 35 4.71 8.44 34.44
CA GLY A 35 4.46 9.53 35.38
C GLY A 35 4.12 9.04 36.80
N ASN A 36 3.88 9.99 37.69
CA ASN A 36 3.56 9.71 39.05
C ASN A 36 2.48 10.68 39.58
N LYS A 37 1.55 10.17 40.42
CA LYS A 37 0.49 10.95 41.10
C LYS A 37 -0.35 11.82 40.16
N GLY A 38 -0.59 11.35 38.90
CA GLY A 38 -1.40 12.06 37.91
C GLY A 38 -0.65 13.12 37.08
N PHE A 39 0.68 13.22 37.23
CA PHE A 39 1.53 14.06 36.42
C PHE A 39 2.36 13.21 35.48
N ILE A 40 2.39 13.60 34.20
CA ILE A 40 3.20 12.95 33.15
C ILE A 40 4.66 13.38 33.33
N ASN A 41 5.58 12.43 33.21
CA ASN A 41 7.02 12.69 33.14
C ASN A 41 7.42 12.87 31.67
N GLU A 42 7.35 14.09 31.16
CA GLU A 42 7.65 14.44 29.76
C GLU A 42 9.05 13.99 29.34
N GLN A 43 10.05 14.14 30.22
CA GLN A 43 11.43 13.76 29.90
C GLN A 43 11.55 12.24 29.66
N GLU A 44 10.93 11.43 30.48
CA GLU A 44 10.91 9.98 30.36
C GLU A 44 10.07 9.56 29.15
N LEU A 45 8.91 10.19 28.92
CA LEU A 45 8.04 9.96 27.77
C LEU A 45 8.79 10.11 26.45
N HIS A 46 9.47 11.24 26.25
CA HIS A 46 10.22 11.50 25.02
C HIS A 46 11.48 10.63 24.89
N ALA A 47 12.14 10.29 26.00
CA ALA A 47 13.31 9.41 25.98
C ALA A 47 12.92 7.98 25.54
N GLU A 48 11.87 7.41 26.12
CA GLU A 48 11.37 6.08 25.78
C GLU A 48 10.80 6.03 24.36
N ALA A 49 10.01 7.04 23.97
CA ALA A 49 9.49 7.14 22.61
C ALA A 49 10.61 7.17 21.56
N SER A 50 11.67 7.95 21.80
CA SER A 50 12.83 8.02 20.90
C SER A 50 13.53 6.67 20.76
N ARG A 51 13.51 5.83 21.80
CA ARG A 51 14.08 4.48 21.78
C ARG A 51 13.27 3.56 20.84
N HIS A 52 11.95 3.59 20.96
CA HIS A 52 11.06 2.80 20.09
C HIS A 52 11.04 3.28 18.64
N LEU A 53 11.09 4.60 18.41
CA LEU A 53 11.22 5.17 17.05
C LEU A 53 12.50 4.70 16.36
N LYS A 54 13.63 4.68 17.06
CA LYS A 54 14.90 4.17 16.52
C LYS A 54 14.85 2.68 16.14
N ARG A 55 14.15 1.84 16.94
CA ARG A 55 13.99 0.41 16.62
C ARG A 55 13.31 0.16 15.29
N VAL A 56 12.40 1.03 14.89
CA VAL A 56 11.70 0.95 13.59
C VAL A 56 12.36 1.82 12.50
N GLY A 57 13.59 2.28 12.73
CA GLY A 57 14.35 3.06 11.75
C GLY A 57 13.87 4.50 11.55
N LEU A 58 13.07 5.04 12.47
CA LEU A 58 12.61 6.42 12.43
C LEU A 58 13.58 7.36 13.18
N ASN A 59 14.17 8.31 12.45
CA ASN A 59 15.06 9.32 13.00
C ASN A 59 14.36 10.70 13.07
N PHE A 60 13.14 10.75 13.60
CA PHE A 60 12.41 11.98 13.86
C PHE A 60 12.47 12.34 15.34
N PRO A 61 12.48 13.63 15.69
CA PRO A 61 12.25 14.08 17.06
C PRO A 61 10.91 13.56 17.60
N SER A 62 10.88 13.13 18.84
CA SER A 62 9.68 12.54 19.44
C SER A 62 8.54 13.54 19.68
N ASP A 63 8.83 14.83 19.61
CA ASP A 63 7.87 15.95 19.66
C ASP A 63 7.29 16.32 18.28
N THR A 64 7.67 15.59 17.21
CA THR A 64 7.10 15.78 15.86
C THR A 64 5.63 15.42 15.85
N ILE A 65 4.78 16.26 15.27
CA ILE A 65 3.34 16.00 15.13
C ILE A 65 3.11 14.84 14.14
N ALA A 66 2.37 13.81 14.56
CA ALA A 66 2.16 12.60 13.79
C ALA A 66 1.54 12.86 12.41
N GLY A 67 0.56 13.75 12.32
CA GLY A 67 -0.11 14.09 11.07
C GLY A 67 0.77 14.82 10.05
N SER A 68 1.95 15.32 10.43
CA SER A 68 2.90 15.94 9.50
C SER A 68 3.77 14.92 8.74
N LEU A 69 3.75 13.66 9.18
CA LEU A 69 4.55 12.60 8.55
C LEU A 69 3.84 12.00 7.33
N PRO A 70 4.59 11.54 6.31
CA PRO A 70 4.06 10.68 5.26
C PRO A 70 3.43 9.40 5.84
N ILE A 71 2.42 8.85 5.16
CA ILE A 71 1.65 7.69 5.62
C ILE A 71 2.56 6.50 5.98
N GLY A 72 3.56 6.19 5.15
CA GLY A 72 4.50 5.11 5.44
C GLY A 72 5.32 5.32 6.71
N LYS A 73 5.58 6.57 7.10
CA LYS A 73 6.25 6.88 8.36
C LYS A 73 5.28 6.79 9.56
N GLN A 74 4.03 7.18 9.37
CA GLN A 74 2.97 6.98 10.37
C GLN A 74 2.77 5.48 10.65
N GLN A 75 2.82 4.61 9.64
CA GLN A 75 2.76 3.15 9.82
C GLN A 75 3.89 2.63 10.71
N LEU A 76 5.11 3.13 10.54
CA LEU A 76 6.23 2.77 11.42
C LEU A 76 6.04 3.28 12.85
N VAL A 77 5.35 4.40 13.06
CA VAL A 77 4.98 4.89 14.40
C VAL A 77 3.98 3.93 15.07
N GLU A 78 3.01 3.38 14.34
CA GLU A 78 2.10 2.34 14.86
C GLU A 78 2.87 1.09 15.32
N ILE A 79 3.90 0.69 14.58
CA ILE A 79 4.77 -0.42 14.99
C ILE A 79 5.53 -0.04 16.25
N ALA A 80 6.11 1.17 16.33
CA ALA A 80 6.80 1.65 17.53
C ALA A 80 5.88 1.67 18.75
N LYS A 81 4.61 2.08 18.57
CA LYS A 81 3.55 2.03 19.59
C LYS A 81 3.25 0.59 20.03
N ALA A 82 3.13 -0.35 19.12
CA ALA A 82 2.95 -1.76 19.45
C ALA A 82 4.14 -2.34 20.23
N LEU A 83 5.37 -1.99 19.83
CA LEU A 83 6.60 -2.43 20.51
C LEU A 83 6.74 -1.83 21.93
N SER A 84 6.17 -0.64 22.20
CA SER A 84 6.18 -0.03 23.53
C SER A 84 5.31 -0.78 24.55
N CYS A 85 4.56 -1.80 24.12
CA CYS A 85 3.79 -2.70 24.96
C CYS A 85 4.52 -4.03 25.23
N ASP A 86 5.83 -4.11 25.02
CA ASP A 86 6.61 -5.34 25.12
C ASP A 86 6.02 -6.51 24.31
N ALA A 87 5.56 -6.18 23.10
CA ALA A 87 4.93 -7.14 22.22
C ALA A 87 5.87 -8.29 21.86
N ARG A 88 5.41 -9.52 22.05
CA ARG A 88 6.06 -10.77 21.63
C ARG A 88 5.40 -11.35 20.39
N VAL A 89 4.15 -11.02 20.17
CA VAL A 89 3.38 -11.38 18.97
C VAL A 89 2.79 -10.11 18.40
N LEU A 90 3.13 -9.82 17.14
CA LEU A 90 2.63 -8.66 16.41
C LEU A 90 1.70 -9.14 15.30
N ILE A 91 0.45 -8.68 15.33
CA ILE A 91 -0.53 -8.95 14.27
C ILE A 91 -0.59 -7.72 13.39
N MET A 92 -0.40 -7.88 12.09
CA MET A 92 -0.46 -6.81 11.09
C MET A 92 -1.55 -7.12 10.07
N ASP A 93 -2.56 -6.24 10.00
CA ASP A 93 -3.69 -6.39 9.09
C ASP A 93 -3.53 -5.45 7.91
N GLU A 94 -3.19 -6.01 6.74
CA GLU A 94 -2.93 -5.28 5.47
C GLU A 94 -2.05 -4.02 5.61
N PRO A 95 -0.88 -4.09 6.26
CA PRO A 95 -0.12 -2.89 6.66
C PRO A 95 0.46 -2.11 5.47
N THR A 96 0.40 -2.63 4.26
CA THR A 96 0.94 -2.03 3.03
C THR A 96 -0.11 -1.43 2.11
N SER A 97 -1.40 -1.47 2.49
CA SER A 97 -2.52 -1.06 1.63
C SER A 97 -2.39 0.37 1.08
N SER A 98 -1.82 1.29 1.86
CA SER A 98 -1.64 2.71 1.52
C SER A 98 -0.19 3.10 1.26
N LEU A 99 0.74 2.12 1.17
CA LEU A 99 2.16 2.37 1.04
C LEU A 99 2.63 2.34 -0.43
N SER A 100 3.59 3.20 -0.74
CA SER A 100 4.39 3.09 -1.96
C SER A 100 5.30 1.87 -1.91
N GLN A 101 5.81 1.42 -3.06
CA GLN A 101 6.76 0.30 -3.15
C GLN A 101 7.96 0.48 -2.22
N LYS A 102 8.56 1.66 -2.21
CA LYS A 102 9.73 1.98 -1.37
C LYS A 102 9.41 1.94 0.14
N GLU A 103 8.21 2.38 0.53
CA GLU A 103 7.78 2.32 1.93
C GLU A 103 7.48 0.87 2.35
N THR A 104 6.92 0.06 1.45
CA THR A 104 6.70 -1.38 1.67
C THR A 104 8.03 -2.09 1.90
N GLU A 105 9.06 -1.83 1.08
CA GLU A 105 10.40 -2.39 1.27
C GLU A 105 10.99 -2.01 2.62
N THR A 106 10.84 -0.75 3.04
CA THR A 106 11.27 -0.28 4.37
C THR A 106 10.54 -1.02 5.50
N LEU A 107 9.23 -1.22 5.36
CA LEU A 107 8.43 -1.98 6.32
C LEU A 107 8.91 -3.43 6.41
N PHE A 108 9.22 -4.08 5.29
CA PHE A 108 9.71 -5.45 5.26
C PHE A 108 11.03 -5.61 6.01
N GLU A 109 11.95 -4.66 5.84
CA GLU A 109 13.22 -4.67 6.60
C GLU A 109 12.97 -4.55 8.12
N VAL A 110 12.02 -3.71 8.53
CA VAL A 110 11.62 -3.61 9.95
C VAL A 110 11.02 -4.93 10.44
N VAL A 111 10.10 -5.53 9.69
CA VAL A 111 9.46 -6.81 10.06
C VAL A 111 10.49 -7.94 10.18
N LYS A 112 11.42 -8.03 9.23
CA LYS A 112 12.53 -9.00 9.26
C LYS A 112 13.42 -8.79 10.49
N GLY A 113 13.76 -7.54 10.81
CA GLY A 113 14.53 -7.19 12.00
C GLY A 113 13.82 -7.59 13.30
N LEU A 114 12.52 -7.35 13.41
CA LEU A 114 11.72 -7.75 14.58
C LEU A 114 11.66 -9.28 14.74
N ARG A 115 11.52 -10.03 13.65
CA ARG A 115 11.60 -11.49 13.66
C ARG A 115 12.96 -11.95 14.18
N ASP A 116 14.04 -11.33 13.74
CA ASP A 116 15.41 -11.67 14.16
C ASP A 116 15.65 -11.32 15.64
N GLU A 117 14.91 -10.35 16.20
CA GLU A 117 14.85 -10.08 17.64
C GLU A 117 13.97 -11.09 18.42
N GLY A 118 13.33 -12.06 17.75
CA GLY A 118 12.49 -13.09 18.36
C GLY A 118 11.02 -12.72 18.51
N ILE A 119 10.55 -11.64 17.88
CA ILE A 119 9.14 -11.27 17.83
C ILE A 119 8.43 -12.09 16.76
N SER A 120 7.36 -12.79 17.13
CA SER A 120 6.52 -13.51 16.16
C SER A 120 5.58 -12.53 15.44
N VAL A 121 5.44 -12.69 14.13
CA VAL A 121 4.56 -11.82 13.34
C VAL A 121 3.48 -12.64 12.65
N ILE A 122 2.22 -12.23 12.82
CA ILE A 122 1.09 -12.70 12.01
C ILE A 122 0.81 -11.61 10.98
N TYR A 123 1.13 -11.88 9.73
CA TYR A 123 1.01 -10.92 8.64
C TYR A 123 -0.18 -11.26 7.75
N ILE A 124 -1.20 -10.42 7.73
CA ILE A 124 -2.40 -10.60 6.92
C ILE A 124 -2.28 -9.73 5.67
N SER A 125 -2.36 -10.35 4.49
CA SER A 125 -2.31 -9.64 3.22
C SER A 125 -3.01 -10.44 2.12
N HIS A 126 -3.62 -9.75 1.18
CA HIS A 126 -4.10 -10.31 -0.09
C HIS A 126 -3.06 -10.16 -1.22
N ARG A 127 -1.93 -9.50 -0.96
CA ARG A 127 -0.82 -9.32 -1.90
C ARG A 127 0.14 -10.51 -1.80
N LEU A 128 -0.03 -11.48 -2.69
CA LEU A 128 0.69 -12.76 -2.63
C LEU A 128 2.23 -12.61 -2.71
N GLY A 129 2.72 -11.56 -3.37
CA GLY A 129 4.15 -11.22 -3.42
C GLY A 129 4.74 -10.93 -2.03
N GLU A 130 4.01 -10.18 -1.19
CA GLU A 130 4.40 -9.84 0.18
C GLU A 130 4.44 -11.10 1.06
N VAL A 131 3.39 -11.90 0.96
CA VAL A 131 3.28 -13.18 1.70
C VAL A 131 4.45 -14.09 1.35
N LYS A 132 4.77 -14.25 0.06
CA LYS A 132 5.90 -15.07 -0.41
C LYS A 132 7.24 -14.58 0.13
N GLU A 133 7.43 -13.26 0.22
CA GLU A 133 8.69 -12.67 0.67
C GLU A 133 8.92 -12.82 2.18
N LEU A 134 7.87 -12.59 2.97
CA LEU A 134 7.98 -12.49 4.43
C LEU A 134 7.75 -13.80 5.16
N SER A 135 6.80 -14.63 4.68
CA SER A 135 6.25 -15.72 5.49
C SER A 135 7.13 -16.96 5.54
N ASP A 136 7.21 -17.59 6.69
CA ASP A 136 7.79 -18.91 6.90
C ASP A 136 6.74 -20.02 6.72
N ARG A 137 5.47 -19.70 6.93
CA ARG A 137 4.30 -20.56 6.75
C ARG A 137 3.09 -19.71 6.39
N VAL A 138 2.22 -20.23 5.54
CA VAL A 138 0.97 -19.56 5.14
C VAL A 138 -0.22 -20.43 5.50
N THR A 139 -1.21 -19.81 6.14
CA THR A 139 -2.54 -20.40 6.31
C THR A 139 -3.52 -19.62 5.45
N VAL A 140 -4.24 -20.30 4.57
CA VAL A 140 -5.20 -19.66 3.67
C VAL A 140 -6.61 -19.80 4.23
N PHE A 141 -7.32 -18.70 4.32
CA PHE A 141 -8.73 -18.67 4.67
C PHE A 141 -9.59 -18.42 3.44
N ARG A 142 -10.71 -19.14 3.35
CA ARG A 142 -11.73 -18.95 2.32
C ARG A 142 -13.11 -19.22 2.91
N ASP A 143 -14.05 -18.33 2.67
CA ASP A 143 -15.45 -18.44 3.15
C ASP A 143 -15.56 -18.64 4.69
N GLY A 144 -14.59 -18.07 5.45
CA GLY A 144 -14.53 -18.19 6.91
C GLY A 144 -13.91 -19.47 7.45
N GLU A 145 -13.43 -20.35 6.57
CA GLU A 145 -12.82 -21.64 6.93
C GLU A 145 -11.33 -21.70 6.56
N ASN A 146 -10.56 -22.54 7.24
CA ASN A 146 -9.19 -22.85 6.86
C ASN A 146 -9.19 -23.69 5.58
N ALA A 147 -8.77 -23.09 4.48
CA ALA A 147 -8.71 -23.75 3.16
C ALA A 147 -7.41 -24.57 2.96
N GLY A 148 -6.41 -24.38 3.83
CA GLY A 148 -5.16 -25.13 3.79
C GLY A 148 -3.97 -24.34 4.32
N GLU A 149 -2.85 -25.06 4.47
CA GLU A 149 -1.58 -24.52 4.92
C GLU A 149 -0.48 -24.82 3.90
N LEU A 150 0.50 -23.93 3.79
CA LEU A 150 1.67 -24.06 2.94
C LEU A 150 2.93 -23.88 3.79
N ALA A 151 3.85 -24.82 3.71
CA ALA A 151 5.20 -24.67 4.24
C ALA A 151 6.04 -23.74 3.36
N LYS A 152 7.20 -23.30 3.84
CA LYS A 152 8.06 -22.29 3.17
C LYS A 152 8.36 -22.63 1.71
N ASP A 153 8.68 -23.86 1.42
CA ASP A 153 9.03 -24.37 0.08
C ASP A 153 7.81 -24.52 -0.85
N GLU A 154 6.60 -24.57 -0.29
CA GLU A 154 5.35 -24.64 -1.03
C GLU A 154 4.74 -23.26 -1.32
N ILE A 155 5.26 -22.18 -0.71
CA ILE A 155 4.76 -20.82 -0.87
C ILE A 155 5.11 -20.31 -2.27
N ASN A 156 4.16 -20.41 -3.18
CA ASN A 156 4.22 -19.83 -4.51
C ASN A 156 2.83 -19.32 -4.93
N HIS A 157 2.79 -18.53 -5.98
CA HIS A 157 1.57 -17.87 -6.46
C HIS A 157 0.46 -18.89 -6.73
N ASP A 158 0.76 -19.97 -7.45
CA ASP A 158 -0.24 -20.94 -7.92
C ASP A 158 -0.85 -21.71 -6.75
N ASN A 159 -0.04 -22.17 -5.80
CA ASN A 159 -0.51 -22.86 -4.61
C ASN A 159 -1.40 -21.98 -3.74
N MET A 160 -0.99 -20.71 -3.52
CA MET A 160 -1.80 -19.76 -2.76
C MET A 160 -3.14 -19.48 -3.44
N VAL A 161 -3.13 -19.17 -4.75
CA VAL A 161 -4.35 -18.91 -5.52
C VAL A 161 -5.26 -20.14 -5.53
N ARG A 162 -4.72 -21.34 -5.75
CA ARG A 162 -5.51 -22.58 -5.72
C ARG A 162 -6.27 -22.75 -4.40
N LEU A 163 -5.64 -22.48 -3.26
CA LEU A 163 -6.31 -22.56 -1.95
C LEU A 163 -7.32 -21.42 -1.75
N MET A 164 -7.00 -20.20 -2.18
CA MET A 164 -7.89 -19.05 -2.05
C MET A 164 -9.17 -19.19 -2.90
N VAL A 165 -9.04 -19.69 -4.12
CA VAL A 165 -10.13 -19.76 -5.09
C VAL A 165 -10.83 -21.14 -5.06
N GLY A 166 -10.07 -22.19 -4.74
CA GLY A 166 -10.59 -23.57 -4.67
C GLY A 166 -10.75 -24.28 -6.03
N ARG A 167 -10.22 -23.67 -7.10
CA ARG A 167 -10.20 -24.22 -8.46
C ARG A 167 -8.81 -24.03 -9.08
N GLU A 168 -8.48 -24.83 -10.08
CA GLU A 168 -7.26 -24.62 -10.84
C GLU A 168 -7.33 -23.33 -11.67
N LEU A 169 -6.21 -22.58 -11.75
CA LEU A 169 -6.11 -21.33 -12.51
C LEU A 169 -6.44 -21.50 -13.99
N SER A 170 -6.25 -22.70 -14.55
CA SER A 170 -6.55 -23.03 -15.93
C SER A 170 -8.01 -22.83 -16.32
N GLU A 171 -8.95 -22.89 -15.36
CA GLU A 171 -10.37 -22.67 -15.61
C GLU A 171 -10.76 -21.17 -15.66
N PHE A 172 -9.87 -20.24 -15.26
CA PHE A 172 -10.20 -18.81 -15.20
C PHE A 172 -9.84 -18.04 -16.46
N TYR A 173 -9.02 -18.58 -17.35
CA TYR A 173 -8.49 -17.85 -18.51
C TYR A 173 -8.91 -18.46 -19.85
N ASP A 174 -10.14 -18.92 -19.94
CA ASP A 174 -10.73 -19.15 -21.28
C ASP A 174 -11.08 -17.77 -21.87
N ARG A 175 -10.02 -17.08 -22.33
CA ARG A 175 -10.17 -15.81 -23.02
C ARG A 175 -10.47 -16.14 -24.47
N ASP A 176 -11.71 -15.92 -24.88
CA ASP A 176 -12.06 -15.92 -26.28
C ASP A 176 -11.08 -15.01 -27.04
N ILE A 177 -10.40 -15.57 -28.04
CA ILE A 177 -9.49 -14.81 -28.90
C ILE A 177 -10.33 -13.85 -29.71
N HIS A 178 -10.49 -12.64 -29.17
CA HIS A 178 -11.15 -11.56 -29.87
C HIS A 178 -10.17 -10.90 -30.84
N GLN A 179 -10.60 -10.69 -32.09
CA GLN A 179 -9.83 -9.88 -33.04
C GLN A 179 -10.28 -8.43 -32.93
N PRO A 180 -9.39 -7.50 -32.49
CA PRO A 180 -9.71 -6.09 -32.45
C PRO A 180 -10.07 -5.56 -33.83
N GLY A 181 -11.06 -4.66 -33.88
CA GLY A 181 -11.50 -4.00 -35.10
C GLY A 181 -10.59 -2.83 -35.50
N ASP A 182 -11.19 -1.81 -36.16
CA ASP A 182 -10.50 -0.61 -36.60
C ASP A 182 -10.03 0.25 -35.40
N CYS A 183 -9.02 1.12 -35.66
CA CYS A 183 -8.54 2.07 -34.67
C CYS A 183 -9.63 3.10 -34.32
N VAL A 184 -10.03 3.20 -33.08
CA VAL A 184 -11.06 4.12 -32.58
C VAL A 184 -10.51 5.30 -31.80
N LEU A 185 -9.31 5.15 -31.20
CA LEU A 185 -8.59 6.22 -30.55
C LEU A 185 -7.11 6.13 -30.95
N LYS A 186 -6.54 7.23 -31.37
CA LYS A 186 -5.13 7.34 -31.67
C LYS A 186 -4.58 8.62 -31.05
N ALA A 187 -3.63 8.46 -30.14
CA ALA A 187 -2.85 9.52 -29.55
C ALA A 187 -1.43 9.48 -30.14
N MET A 188 -0.95 10.59 -30.67
CA MET A 188 0.39 10.71 -31.25
C MET A 188 1.15 11.81 -30.53
N ASN A 189 2.21 11.43 -29.80
CA ASN A 189 3.09 12.33 -29.07
C ASN A 189 2.34 13.33 -28.16
N VAL A 190 1.27 12.87 -27.52
CA VAL A 190 0.49 13.72 -26.61
C VAL A 190 1.31 13.99 -25.36
N VAL A 191 1.36 15.26 -24.96
CA VAL A 191 2.15 15.77 -23.85
C VAL A 191 1.22 16.30 -22.75
N SER A 192 1.28 15.69 -21.56
CA SER A 192 0.53 16.19 -20.41
C SER A 192 1.28 17.35 -19.73
N PRO A 193 0.56 18.33 -19.14
CA PRO A 193 1.22 19.46 -18.45
C PRO A 193 2.10 19.04 -17.27
N THR A 194 1.80 17.94 -16.62
CA THR A 194 2.57 17.44 -15.48
C THR A 194 3.91 16.82 -15.89
N TYR A 195 3.98 16.27 -17.12
CA TYR A 195 5.18 15.63 -17.66
C TYR A 195 5.50 16.19 -19.07
N PRO A 196 5.94 17.45 -19.15
CA PRO A 196 6.10 18.16 -20.43
C PRO A 196 7.20 17.59 -21.34
N GLU A 197 8.15 16.87 -20.77
CA GLU A 197 9.29 16.28 -21.51
C GLU A 197 9.00 14.86 -22.03
N ILE A 198 7.82 14.30 -21.71
CA ILE A 198 7.52 12.90 -22.02
C ILE A 198 6.29 12.81 -22.94
N PRO A 199 6.50 12.78 -24.28
CA PRO A 199 5.42 12.55 -25.22
C PRO A 199 4.98 11.07 -25.17
N VAL A 200 3.67 10.83 -25.20
CA VAL A 200 3.08 9.49 -25.17
C VAL A 200 2.26 9.24 -26.42
N SER A 201 2.47 8.08 -27.04
CA SER A 201 1.67 7.60 -28.15
C SER A 201 0.99 6.29 -27.78
N ILE A 202 -0.31 6.18 -28.07
CA ILE A 202 -1.12 5.00 -27.80
C ILE A 202 -2.22 4.86 -28.86
N GLU A 203 -2.55 3.64 -29.22
CA GLU A 203 -3.68 3.32 -30.10
C GLU A 203 -4.64 2.38 -29.38
N VAL A 204 -5.94 2.56 -29.60
CA VAL A 204 -6.98 1.68 -29.10
C VAL A 204 -7.91 1.32 -30.25
N ARG A 205 -8.22 0.02 -30.37
CA ARG A 205 -9.06 -0.50 -31.45
C ARG A 205 -10.46 -0.85 -30.95
N ALA A 206 -11.41 -0.92 -31.83
CA ALA A 206 -12.79 -1.31 -31.51
C ALA A 206 -12.82 -2.70 -30.89
N GLY A 207 -13.47 -2.82 -29.72
CA GLY A 207 -13.55 -4.06 -28.95
C GLY A 207 -12.26 -4.47 -28.24
N GLU A 208 -11.22 -3.64 -28.24
CA GLU A 208 -9.97 -3.88 -27.53
C GLU A 208 -10.03 -3.37 -26.10
N ILE A 209 -9.38 -4.09 -25.17
CA ILE A 209 -9.09 -3.62 -23.82
C ILE A 209 -7.60 -3.36 -23.72
N VAL A 210 -7.21 -2.09 -23.66
CA VAL A 210 -5.82 -1.67 -23.48
C VAL A 210 -5.54 -1.39 -22.02
N GLY A 211 -4.61 -2.15 -21.42
CA GLY A 211 -4.15 -1.95 -20.05
C GLY A 211 -2.99 -0.94 -19.98
N ILE A 212 -3.12 0.09 -19.13
CA ILE A 212 -2.04 1.05 -18.84
C ILE A 212 -1.49 0.74 -17.44
N ALA A 213 -0.29 0.14 -17.39
CA ALA A 213 0.37 -0.21 -16.13
C ALA A 213 1.48 0.80 -15.79
N GLY A 214 1.83 0.89 -14.50
CA GLY A 214 2.92 1.74 -14.02
C GLY A 214 2.86 1.90 -12.50
N LEU A 215 3.96 2.36 -11.89
CA LEU A 215 4.02 2.67 -10.46
C LEU A 215 3.20 3.92 -10.10
N VAL A 216 2.95 4.12 -8.80
CA VAL A 216 2.36 5.38 -8.30
C VAL A 216 3.25 6.55 -8.74
N GLY A 217 2.63 7.61 -9.29
CA GLY A 217 3.36 8.75 -9.84
C GLY A 217 3.89 8.57 -11.28
N ALA A 218 3.53 7.49 -11.97
CA ALA A 218 3.96 7.27 -13.37
C ALA A 218 3.19 8.10 -14.42
N GLY A 219 2.31 9.01 -14.01
CA GLY A 219 1.62 9.92 -14.93
C GLY A 219 0.40 9.34 -15.65
N ARG A 220 -0.08 8.15 -15.26
CA ARG A 220 -1.23 7.49 -15.92
C ARG A 220 -2.51 8.31 -15.83
N THR A 221 -2.84 8.78 -14.65
CA THR A 221 -4.02 9.60 -14.39
C THR A 221 -3.97 10.91 -15.16
N GLU A 222 -2.83 11.57 -15.16
CA GLU A 222 -2.57 12.84 -15.82
C GLU A 222 -2.70 12.72 -17.35
N LEU A 223 -2.21 11.60 -17.91
CA LEU A 223 -2.38 11.30 -19.33
C LEU A 223 -3.86 11.12 -19.70
N LEU A 224 -4.60 10.33 -18.92
CA LEU A 224 -6.03 10.10 -19.15
C LEU A 224 -6.85 11.39 -18.96
N GLN A 225 -6.49 12.23 -17.99
CA GLN A 225 -7.09 13.57 -17.81
C GLN A 225 -6.86 14.46 -19.03
N THR A 226 -5.68 14.35 -19.67
CA THR A 226 -5.37 15.09 -20.90
C THR A 226 -6.22 14.57 -22.06
N PHE A 227 -6.39 13.25 -22.23
CA PHE A 227 -7.26 12.67 -23.25
C PHE A 227 -8.73 13.06 -23.06
N PHE A 228 -9.16 13.18 -21.81
CA PHE A 228 -10.54 13.52 -21.46
C PHE A 228 -10.82 15.03 -21.37
N GLY A 229 -9.82 15.87 -21.64
CA GLY A 229 -9.98 17.34 -21.63
C GLY A 229 -10.12 17.97 -20.24
N VAL A 230 -9.76 17.27 -19.16
CA VAL A 230 -9.67 17.85 -17.81
C VAL A 230 -8.48 18.80 -17.72
N THR A 231 -7.36 18.43 -18.35
CA THR A 231 -6.18 19.27 -18.52
C THR A 231 -5.86 19.43 -20.01
N PRO A 232 -5.45 20.63 -20.49
CA PRO A 232 -5.12 20.83 -21.88
C PRO A 232 -3.81 20.09 -22.23
N SER A 233 -3.74 19.48 -23.42
CA SER A 233 -2.48 18.98 -23.94
C SER A 233 -1.53 20.12 -24.28
N LEU A 234 -0.23 19.95 -23.99
CA LEU A 234 0.82 20.88 -24.40
C LEU A 234 1.31 20.61 -25.83
N GLY A 235 0.98 19.46 -26.41
CA GLY A 235 1.39 19.08 -27.76
C GLY A 235 0.92 17.68 -28.14
N GLY A 236 1.18 17.31 -29.39
CA GLY A 236 0.71 16.05 -29.96
C GLY A 236 -0.68 16.15 -30.56
N GLU A 237 -1.13 15.05 -31.12
CA GLU A 237 -2.42 14.94 -31.80
C GLU A 237 -3.24 13.80 -31.21
N LEU A 238 -4.54 14.02 -31.10
CA LEU A 238 -5.51 13.01 -30.69
C LEU A 238 -6.54 12.85 -31.80
N GLU A 239 -6.80 11.63 -32.18
CA GLU A 239 -7.82 11.29 -33.19
C GLU A 239 -8.82 10.31 -32.59
N VAL A 240 -10.10 10.54 -32.82
CA VAL A 240 -11.20 9.63 -32.47
C VAL A 240 -11.94 9.25 -33.75
N GLN A 241 -12.00 7.95 -34.03
CA GLN A 241 -12.62 7.41 -35.25
C GLN A 241 -12.10 8.10 -36.54
N GLY A 242 -10.79 8.36 -36.59
CA GLY A 242 -10.13 9.00 -37.76
C GLY A 242 -10.36 10.50 -37.87
N SER A 243 -11.06 11.13 -36.92
CA SER A 243 -11.26 12.58 -36.88
C SER A 243 -10.36 13.22 -35.82
N SER A 244 -9.70 14.33 -36.18
CA SER A 244 -8.90 15.09 -35.22
C SER A 244 -9.77 15.57 -34.06
N PHE A 245 -9.32 15.33 -32.83
CA PHE A 245 -10.03 15.61 -31.60
C PHE A 245 -9.15 16.41 -30.64
N SER A 246 -9.63 17.55 -30.17
CA SER A 246 -8.88 18.41 -29.25
C SER A 246 -9.82 18.90 -28.14
N PRO A 247 -10.06 18.06 -27.12
CA PRO A 247 -10.99 18.39 -26.04
C PRO A 247 -10.46 19.54 -25.19
N ARG A 248 -11.30 20.51 -24.91
CA ARG A 248 -11.04 21.63 -24.00
C ARG A 248 -11.74 21.48 -22.66
N SER A 249 -12.62 20.52 -22.58
CA SER A 249 -13.39 20.17 -21.39
C SER A 249 -13.84 18.70 -21.45
N PRO A 250 -14.18 18.10 -20.30
CA PRO A 250 -14.82 16.78 -20.27
C PRO A 250 -16.13 16.70 -21.07
N ALA A 251 -16.86 17.82 -21.19
CA ALA A 251 -18.08 17.89 -21.96
C ALA A 251 -17.83 17.67 -23.48
N ASP A 252 -16.68 18.14 -23.98
CA ASP A 252 -16.30 17.92 -25.38
C ASP A 252 -15.95 16.44 -25.64
N ALA A 253 -15.45 15.73 -24.60
CA ALA A 253 -15.06 14.33 -24.73
C ALA A 253 -16.25 13.35 -24.66
N VAL A 254 -17.41 13.80 -24.21
CA VAL A 254 -18.63 12.97 -24.06
C VAL A 254 -19.58 13.14 -25.25
N GLN A 255 -19.41 14.15 -26.10
CA GLN A 255 -20.19 14.38 -27.32
C GLN A 255 -19.75 13.47 -28.47
#